data_a9a84cf26597dc2d0eea57e9ff19bc2e
#
_entry.id   a9a84cf26597dc2d0eea57e9ff19bc2e
#
_cell.length_a   1.000
_cell.length_b   1.000
_cell.length_c   1.000
_cell.angle_alpha   90.00
_cell.angle_beta   90.00
_cell.angle_gamma   90.00
#
_symmetry.space_group_name_H-M   'P 1'
#
loop_
_entity.id
_entity.type
_entity.pdbx_description
1 polymer ?
#
loop_
_entity_poly.entity_id
_entity_poly.type
_entity_poly.pdbx_seq_one_letter_code
_entity_poly.pdbx_strand_id
1 'polypeptide(L)'
;MKKILDIGCGGGINLSRFLKKVPRGHVTGIDLSPDCVNYSFMRNRDAIAEGRCSVYEGSAELLPFGANHFDVITAFETIYFWPNLPNTLKEIKRVLKPGGTFLIVNEADGYGFLDNLYPKIIKGMTLYKTEELSAILTKAGFTNIEIDTKLGCVTVSARRSVTALDKVKTAVRFDNVRKWGRAAFFAAGTAAAVCTATCLLKKNKKQ
;
A
#
# COMPACT_ATOMS: atom_id res chain seq x y z
N MET A 1 19.51 3.03 5.86
CA MET A 1 18.89 1.91 5.11
C MET A 1 17.39 2.18 5.01
N LYS A 2 16.81 2.19 3.82
CA LYS A 2 15.37 2.43 3.63
C LYS A 2 14.55 1.20 3.99
N LYS A 3 13.44 1.39 4.70
CA LYS A 3 12.47 0.35 5.05
C LYS A 3 11.14 0.65 4.37
N ILE A 4 10.65 -0.30 3.58
CA ILE A 4 9.40 -0.18 2.83
C ILE A 4 8.44 -1.23 3.36
N LEU A 5 7.16 -0.87 3.56
CA LEU A 5 6.06 -1.78 3.82
C LEU A 5 5.07 -1.73 2.65
N ASP A 6 4.69 -2.90 2.14
CA ASP A 6 3.61 -3.05 1.17
C ASP A 6 2.42 -3.74 1.85
N ILE A 7 1.30 -3.03 1.99
CA ILE A 7 0.09 -3.52 2.66
C ILE A 7 -0.84 -4.09 1.62
N GLY A 8 -1.29 -5.35 1.82
CA GLY A 8 -1.99 -6.12 0.81
C GLY A 8 -1.04 -6.54 -0.31
N CYS A 9 0.12 -7.10 0.06
CA CYS A 9 1.21 -7.37 -0.87
C CYS A 9 0.89 -8.47 -1.91
N GLY A 10 -0.23 -9.20 -1.74
CA GLY A 10 -0.66 -10.27 -2.64
C GLY A 10 0.44 -11.29 -2.89
N GLY A 11 0.66 -11.67 -4.15
CA GLY A 11 1.72 -12.60 -4.54
C GLY A 11 3.14 -12.03 -4.56
N GLY A 12 3.38 -10.86 -3.97
CA GLY A 12 4.71 -10.30 -3.70
C GLY A 12 5.47 -9.73 -4.90
N ILE A 13 4.80 -9.45 -6.02
CA ILE A 13 5.47 -8.91 -7.22
C ILE A 13 6.04 -7.51 -6.97
N ASN A 14 5.32 -6.68 -6.21
CA ASN A 14 5.78 -5.34 -5.86
C ASN A 14 6.96 -5.39 -4.89
N LEU A 15 6.99 -6.38 -3.96
CA LEU A 15 8.16 -6.59 -3.10
C LEU A 15 9.41 -6.85 -3.94
N SER A 16 9.35 -7.76 -4.93
CA SER A 16 10.47 -8.01 -5.85
C SER A 16 10.96 -6.76 -6.58
N ARG A 17 10.01 -5.88 -6.97
CA ARG A 17 10.33 -4.62 -7.65
C ARG A 17 10.98 -3.61 -6.72
N PHE A 18 10.48 -3.49 -5.49
CA PHE A 18 11.07 -2.61 -4.49
C PHE A 18 12.47 -3.06 -4.08
N LEU A 19 12.70 -4.36 -3.92
CA LEU A 19 14.02 -4.91 -3.63
C LEU A 19 15.09 -4.50 -4.65
N LYS A 20 14.72 -4.48 -5.95
CA LYS A 20 15.60 -3.98 -7.03
C LYS A 20 15.84 -2.47 -6.90
N LYS A 21 14.88 -1.69 -6.42
CA LYS A 21 14.98 -0.22 -6.28
C LYS A 21 15.72 0.21 -5.01
N VAL A 22 15.74 -0.63 -3.98
CA VAL A 22 16.43 -0.37 -2.72
C VAL A 22 17.41 -1.50 -2.39
N PRO A 23 18.50 -1.67 -3.15
CA PRO A 23 19.40 -2.82 -3.02
C PRO A 23 20.04 -2.94 -1.62
N ARG A 24 20.14 -1.85 -0.88
CA ARG A 24 20.60 -1.80 0.51
C ARG A 24 19.47 -1.58 1.51
N GLY A 25 18.19 -1.71 1.06
CA GLY A 25 16.99 -1.53 1.86
C GLY A 25 16.43 -2.84 2.38
N HIS A 26 15.37 -2.73 3.19
CA HIS A 26 14.53 -3.86 3.61
C HIS A 26 13.11 -3.63 3.14
N VAL A 27 12.49 -4.64 2.56
CA VAL A 27 11.10 -4.60 2.06
C VAL A 27 10.28 -5.59 2.85
N THR A 28 9.15 -5.13 3.39
CA THR A 28 8.22 -5.96 4.14
C THR A 28 6.89 -6.01 3.40
N GLY A 29 6.30 -7.18 3.26
CA GLY A 29 4.93 -7.38 2.80
C GLY A 29 4.04 -7.84 3.94
N ILE A 30 2.78 -7.41 3.93
CA ILE A 30 1.73 -7.95 4.80
C ILE A 30 0.47 -8.17 3.99
N ASP A 31 -0.20 -9.31 4.20
CA ASP A 31 -1.47 -9.65 3.55
C ASP A 31 -2.37 -10.43 4.50
N LEU A 32 -3.70 -10.29 4.35
CA LEU A 32 -4.69 -11.06 5.13
C LEU A 32 -4.81 -12.51 4.68
N SER A 33 -4.44 -12.81 3.44
CA SER A 33 -4.60 -14.12 2.85
C SER A 33 -3.35 -14.97 3.07
N PRO A 34 -3.45 -16.11 3.77
CA PRO A 34 -2.34 -17.06 3.90
C PRO A 34 -1.80 -17.53 2.54
N ASP A 35 -2.66 -17.72 1.54
CA ASP A 35 -2.25 -18.10 0.20
C ASP A 35 -1.38 -17.00 -0.45
N CYS A 36 -1.79 -15.74 -0.32
CA CYS A 36 -1.02 -14.60 -0.82
C CYS A 36 0.35 -14.50 -0.12
N VAL A 37 0.37 -14.68 1.20
CA VAL A 37 1.61 -14.72 2.00
C VAL A 37 2.54 -15.83 1.50
N ASN A 38 2.03 -17.04 1.28
CA ASN A 38 2.80 -18.16 0.76
C ASN A 38 3.37 -17.88 -0.64
N TYR A 39 2.55 -17.37 -1.56
CA TYR A 39 3.03 -16.98 -2.91
C TYR A 39 4.08 -15.87 -2.84
N SER A 40 3.87 -14.88 -1.98
CA SER A 40 4.81 -13.78 -1.76
C SER A 40 6.15 -14.29 -1.20
N PHE A 41 6.09 -15.20 -0.23
CA PHE A 41 7.26 -15.87 0.34
C PHE A 41 8.05 -16.63 -0.72
N MET A 42 7.39 -17.51 -1.49
CA MET A 42 8.04 -18.30 -2.53
C MET A 42 8.69 -17.43 -3.61
N ARG A 43 8.02 -16.34 -4.02
CA ARG A 43 8.53 -15.40 -5.02
C ARG A 43 9.79 -14.66 -4.57
N ASN A 44 9.87 -14.33 -3.30
CA ASN A 44 10.94 -13.49 -2.75
C ASN A 44 11.92 -14.26 -1.84
N ARG A 45 11.91 -15.61 -1.91
CA ARG A 45 12.65 -16.50 -1.02
C ARG A 45 14.13 -16.15 -0.90
N ASP A 46 14.79 -15.79 -2.02
CA ASP A 46 16.21 -15.49 -2.03
C ASP A 46 16.52 -14.20 -1.25
N ALA A 47 15.70 -13.14 -1.45
CA ALA A 47 15.81 -11.91 -0.70
C ALA A 47 15.44 -12.08 0.78
N ILE A 48 14.55 -13.04 1.10
CA ILE A 48 14.23 -13.40 2.50
C ILE A 48 15.43 -14.10 3.14
N ALA A 49 16.04 -15.04 2.46
CA ALA A 49 17.25 -15.72 2.93
C ALA A 49 18.42 -14.75 3.14
N GLU A 50 18.54 -13.71 2.31
CA GLU A 50 19.50 -12.61 2.46
C GLU A 50 19.14 -11.60 3.57
N GLY A 51 18.01 -11.75 4.27
CA GLY A 51 17.54 -10.83 5.31
C GLY A 51 17.07 -9.47 4.77
N ARG A 52 16.77 -9.35 3.47
CA ARG A 52 16.33 -8.10 2.82
C ARG A 52 14.84 -8.02 2.58
N CYS A 53 14.12 -9.12 2.79
CA CYS A 53 12.67 -9.19 2.65
C CYS A 53 12.05 -9.92 3.84
N SER A 54 10.83 -9.51 4.21
CA SER A 54 9.98 -10.24 5.17
C SER A 54 8.55 -10.21 4.70
N VAL A 55 7.81 -11.29 4.95
CA VAL A 55 6.38 -11.38 4.62
C VAL A 55 5.62 -11.86 5.84
N TYR A 56 4.48 -11.22 6.12
CA TYR A 56 3.64 -11.51 7.29
C TYR A 56 2.20 -11.71 6.87
N GLU A 57 1.49 -12.58 7.58
CA GLU A 57 0.04 -12.61 7.58
C GLU A 57 -0.47 -11.59 8.60
N GLY A 58 -1.44 -10.76 8.21
CA GLY A 58 -2.02 -9.79 9.12
C GLY A 58 -2.89 -8.72 8.47
N SER A 59 -3.56 -7.95 9.33
CA SER A 59 -4.48 -6.89 8.93
C SER A 59 -3.78 -5.53 8.90
N ALA A 60 -4.21 -4.68 7.94
CA ALA A 60 -3.84 -3.27 7.91
C ALA A 60 -4.34 -2.47 9.13
N GLU A 61 -5.41 -2.95 9.80
CA GLU A 61 -5.98 -2.30 10.99
C GLU A 61 -5.18 -2.55 12.26
N LEU A 62 -4.29 -3.56 12.26
CA LEU A 62 -3.43 -3.90 13.39
C LEU A 62 -2.07 -4.37 12.88
N LEU A 63 -1.18 -3.43 12.63
CA LEU A 63 0.14 -3.71 12.07
C LEU A 63 1.12 -4.18 13.17
N PRO A 64 1.75 -5.36 13.03
CA PRO A 64 2.63 -5.94 14.06
C PRO A 64 4.03 -5.29 14.07
N PHE A 65 4.08 -3.98 13.88
CA PHE A 65 5.33 -3.24 13.80
C PHE A 65 5.37 -2.11 14.82
N GLY A 66 6.56 -1.78 15.29
CA GLY A 66 6.79 -0.64 16.17
C GLY A 66 6.48 0.71 15.50
N ALA A 67 6.23 1.73 16.29
CA ALA A 67 6.04 3.09 15.77
C ALA A 67 7.31 3.60 15.05
N ASN A 68 7.13 4.47 14.05
CA ASN A 68 8.23 5.11 13.32
C ASN A 68 9.20 4.11 12.66
N HIS A 69 8.69 3.04 12.10
CA HIS A 69 9.49 1.94 11.59
C HIS A 69 9.83 2.09 10.10
N PHE A 70 8.86 2.50 9.28
CA PHE A 70 8.98 2.53 7.82
C PHE A 70 9.21 3.93 7.27
N ASP A 71 10.04 4.01 6.22
CA ASP A 71 10.27 5.24 5.47
C ASP A 71 9.20 5.46 4.41
N VAL A 72 8.68 4.36 3.85
CA VAL A 72 7.63 4.35 2.83
C VAL A 72 6.65 3.22 3.16
N ILE A 73 5.36 3.50 3.01
CA ILE A 73 4.29 2.50 3.04
C ILE A 73 3.53 2.60 1.73
N THR A 74 3.21 1.45 1.14
CA THR A 74 2.46 1.37 -0.11
C THR A 74 1.20 0.53 0.07
N ALA A 75 0.18 0.85 -0.73
CA ALA A 75 -1.08 0.12 -0.84
C ALA A 75 -1.49 0.10 -2.32
N PHE A 76 -1.39 -1.07 -2.97
CA PHE A 76 -1.75 -1.25 -4.37
C PHE A 76 -3.03 -2.07 -4.46
N GLU A 77 -4.12 -1.49 -4.99
CA GLU A 77 -5.40 -2.17 -5.20
C GLU A 77 -5.99 -2.81 -3.92
N THR A 78 -5.72 -2.25 -2.75
CA THR A 78 -6.08 -2.88 -1.48
C THR A 78 -6.95 -2.02 -0.56
N ILE A 79 -6.89 -0.69 -0.64
CA ILE A 79 -7.65 0.20 0.26
C ILE A 79 -9.16 0.03 0.14
N TYR A 80 -9.63 -0.47 -0.98
CA TYR A 80 -11.04 -0.79 -1.25
C TYR A 80 -11.64 -1.78 -0.24
N PHE A 81 -10.79 -2.63 0.34
CA PHE A 81 -11.17 -3.74 1.19
C PHE A 81 -10.88 -3.50 2.67
N TRP A 82 -10.47 -2.29 3.03
CA TRP A 82 -10.22 -1.95 4.43
C TRP A 82 -11.53 -1.55 5.11
N PRO A 83 -11.99 -2.31 6.14
CA PRO A 83 -13.32 -2.11 6.71
C PRO A 83 -13.46 -0.76 7.38
N ASN A 84 -12.38 -0.24 7.97
CA ASN A 84 -12.36 1.03 8.68
C ASN A 84 -11.13 1.85 8.27
N LEU A 85 -11.23 2.53 7.12
CA LEU A 85 -10.14 3.34 6.59
C LEU A 85 -9.58 4.36 7.60
N PRO A 86 -10.39 5.10 8.38
CA PRO A 86 -9.86 6.01 9.40
C PRO A 86 -8.99 5.33 10.45
N ASN A 87 -9.35 4.15 10.94
CA ASN A 87 -8.53 3.41 11.91
C ASN A 87 -7.27 2.84 11.27
N THR A 88 -7.38 2.30 10.06
CA THR A 88 -6.22 1.82 9.29
C THR A 88 -5.20 2.94 9.05
N LEU A 89 -5.68 4.16 8.74
CA LEU A 89 -4.79 5.31 8.55
C LEU A 89 -4.08 5.74 9.85
N LYS A 90 -4.69 5.55 11.03
CA LYS A 90 -4.01 5.76 12.32
C LYS A 90 -2.85 4.78 12.51
N GLU A 91 -3.07 3.49 12.19
CA GLU A 91 -2.01 2.47 12.26
C GLU A 91 -0.90 2.75 11.24
N ILE A 92 -1.25 3.06 10.00
CA ILE A 92 -0.27 3.45 8.98
C ILE A 92 0.56 4.64 9.46
N LYS A 93 -0.09 5.67 10.00
CA LYS A 93 0.59 6.84 10.55
C LYS A 93 1.49 6.49 11.75
N ARG A 94 1.05 5.55 12.60
CA ARG A 94 1.85 5.09 13.76
C ARG A 94 3.16 4.46 13.32
N VAL A 95 3.11 3.54 12.35
CA VAL A 95 4.29 2.77 11.91
C VAL A 95 5.15 3.52 10.88
N LEU A 96 4.60 4.52 10.18
CA LEU A 96 5.32 5.38 9.26
C LEU A 96 6.18 6.38 10.03
N LYS A 97 7.42 6.59 9.65
CA LYS A 97 8.30 7.62 10.24
C LYS A 97 7.75 9.03 10.01
N PRO A 98 8.04 10.00 10.90
CA PRO A 98 7.81 11.41 10.60
C PRO A 98 8.46 11.81 9.27
N GLY A 99 7.72 12.48 8.39
CA GLY A 99 8.16 12.82 7.03
C GLY A 99 8.18 11.64 6.04
N GLY A 100 7.84 10.44 6.50
CA GLY A 100 7.67 9.26 5.64
C GLY A 100 6.51 9.41 4.67
N THR A 101 6.52 8.63 3.60
CA THR A 101 5.52 8.69 2.52
C THR A 101 4.59 7.49 2.57
N PHE A 102 3.29 7.76 2.52
CA PHE A 102 2.26 6.78 2.22
C PHE A 102 1.84 6.92 0.76
N LEU A 103 1.90 5.85 -0.01
CA LEU A 103 1.56 5.80 -1.43
C LEU A 103 0.41 4.84 -1.66
N ILE A 104 -0.66 5.33 -2.26
CA ILE A 104 -1.82 4.54 -2.69
C ILE A 104 -1.81 4.51 -4.22
N VAL A 105 -2.06 3.35 -4.80
CA VAL A 105 -2.23 3.18 -6.25
C VAL A 105 -3.45 2.32 -6.51
N ASN A 106 -4.41 2.88 -7.22
CA ASN A 106 -5.70 2.26 -7.52
C ASN A 106 -6.01 2.32 -9.02
N GLU A 107 -6.63 1.28 -9.57
CA GLU A 107 -7.12 1.27 -10.96
C GLU A 107 -8.45 2.02 -11.12
N ALA A 108 -9.28 2.06 -10.07
CA ALA A 108 -10.56 2.75 -10.09
C ALA A 108 -10.47 4.08 -9.32
N ASP A 109 -10.95 5.15 -9.93
CA ASP A 109 -10.96 6.51 -9.36
C ASP A 109 -12.34 6.96 -8.84
N GLY A 110 -13.35 6.11 -8.97
CA GLY A 110 -14.73 6.39 -8.59
C GLY A 110 -15.51 7.22 -9.61
N TYR A 111 -14.93 7.51 -10.77
CA TYR A 111 -15.58 8.26 -11.87
C TYR A 111 -15.82 7.43 -13.13
N GLY A 112 -15.21 6.23 -13.22
CA GLY A 112 -15.41 5.33 -14.34
C GLY A 112 -16.86 4.85 -14.46
N PHE A 113 -17.33 4.64 -15.69
CA PHE A 113 -18.69 4.16 -15.95
C PHE A 113 -19.01 2.83 -15.21
N LEU A 114 -18.01 1.96 -15.06
CA LEU A 114 -18.13 0.68 -14.38
C LEU A 114 -17.83 0.76 -12.87
N ASP A 115 -17.32 1.86 -12.37
CA ASP A 115 -16.90 2.00 -10.98
C ASP A 115 -18.08 1.83 -10.00
N ASN A 116 -19.26 2.28 -10.39
CA ASN A 116 -20.49 2.09 -9.60
C ASN A 116 -20.96 0.62 -9.56
N LEU A 117 -20.46 -0.23 -10.43
CA LEU A 117 -20.81 -1.64 -10.51
C LEU A 117 -19.92 -2.50 -9.59
N TYR A 118 -18.64 -2.16 -9.45
CA TYR A 118 -17.70 -2.94 -8.65
C TYR A 118 -18.14 -3.18 -7.20
N PRO A 119 -18.59 -2.17 -6.41
CA PRO A 119 -19.06 -2.40 -5.04
C PRO A 119 -20.32 -3.27 -4.95
N LYS A 120 -21.12 -3.34 -6.03
CA LYS A 120 -22.33 -4.18 -6.07
C LYS A 120 -22.02 -5.65 -6.36
N ILE A 121 -20.93 -5.91 -7.09
CA ILE A 121 -20.49 -7.26 -7.48
C ILE A 121 -19.46 -7.82 -6.50
N ILE A 122 -18.56 -6.98 -6.02
CA ILE A 122 -17.47 -7.38 -5.13
C ILE A 122 -17.83 -7.03 -3.70
N LYS A 123 -18.25 -8.03 -2.94
CA LYS A 123 -18.65 -7.86 -1.54
C LYS A 123 -17.52 -7.29 -0.69
N GLY A 124 -17.82 -6.24 0.05
CA GLY A 124 -16.86 -5.58 0.94
C GLY A 124 -15.93 -4.59 0.26
N MET A 125 -16.12 -4.31 -1.04
CA MET A 125 -15.38 -3.29 -1.75
C MET A 125 -16.01 -1.92 -1.54
N THR A 126 -15.20 -0.92 -1.19
CA THR A 126 -15.59 0.49 -1.11
C THR A 126 -14.70 1.29 -2.03
N LEU A 127 -15.31 1.99 -3.00
CA LEU A 127 -14.59 2.94 -3.87
C LEU A 127 -14.62 4.33 -3.23
N TYR A 128 -13.47 4.98 -3.24
CA TYR A 128 -13.30 6.34 -2.76
C TYR A 128 -12.99 7.25 -3.94
N LYS A 129 -13.75 8.32 -4.08
CA LYS A 129 -13.40 9.41 -5.01
C LYS A 129 -12.12 10.10 -4.55
N THR A 130 -11.39 10.68 -5.46
CA THR A 130 -10.10 11.33 -5.16
C THR A 130 -10.22 12.43 -4.12
N GLU A 131 -11.28 13.24 -4.18
CA GLU A 131 -11.53 14.31 -3.22
C GLU A 131 -11.88 13.77 -1.83
N GLU A 132 -12.69 12.70 -1.78
CA GLU A 132 -13.05 12.03 -0.53
C GLU A 132 -11.81 11.42 0.13
N LEU A 133 -10.98 10.72 -0.65
CA LEU A 133 -9.74 10.14 -0.16
C LEU A 133 -8.77 11.20 0.35
N SER A 134 -8.65 12.33 -0.38
CA SER A 134 -7.86 13.48 0.05
C SER A 134 -8.36 14.06 1.39
N ALA A 135 -9.67 14.24 1.54
CA ALA A 135 -10.28 14.72 2.78
C ALA A 135 -10.04 13.77 3.95
N ILE A 136 -10.20 12.46 3.74
CA ILE A 136 -9.95 11.42 4.75
C ILE A 136 -8.48 11.42 5.18
N LEU A 137 -7.53 11.49 4.24
CA LEU A 137 -6.10 11.57 4.53
C LEU A 137 -5.73 12.83 5.32
N THR A 138 -6.30 13.98 4.92
CA THR A 138 -6.11 15.27 5.64
C THR A 138 -6.62 15.16 7.07
N LYS A 139 -7.82 14.62 7.27
CA LYS A 139 -8.41 14.40 8.60
C LYS A 139 -7.59 13.43 9.45
N ALA A 140 -6.96 12.44 8.84
CA ALA A 140 -6.02 11.54 9.51
C ALA A 140 -4.68 12.21 9.87
N GLY A 141 -4.44 13.45 9.42
CA GLY A 141 -3.26 14.25 9.71
C GLY A 141 -2.08 13.94 8.80
N PHE A 142 -2.33 13.50 7.56
CA PHE A 142 -1.35 13.51 6.49
C PHE A 142 -1.29 14.90 5.85
N THR A 143 -0.13 15.22 5.27
CA THR A 143 0.17 16.49 4.61
C THR A 143 0.79 16.24 3.24
N ASN A 144 0.94 17.29 2.43
CA ASN A 144 1.52 17.20 1.10
C ASN A 144 0.87 16.08 0.28
N ILE A 145 -0.47 16.10 0.26
CA ILE A 145 -1.26 15.13 -0.50
C ILE A 145 -1.22 15.53 -1.96
N GLU A 146 -0.69 14.64 -2.80
CA GLU A 146 -0.60 14.84 -4.24
C GLU A 146 -1.34 13.70 -4.93
N ILE A 147 -2.20 14.04 -5.87
CA ILE A 147 -3.01 13.10 -6.64
C ILE A 147 -2.61 13.23 -8.11
N ASP A 148 -2.33 12.09 -8.74
CA ASP A 148 -2.03 11.99 -10.17
C ASP A 148 -2.97 10.93 -10.78
N THR A 149 -3.85 11.35 -11.68
CA THR A 149 -4.78 10.46 -12.37
C THR A 149 -4.35 10.34 -13.83
N LYS A 150 -4.07 9.11 -14.27
CA LYS A 150 -3.70 8.81 -15.66
C LYS A 150 -4.31 7.50 -16.11
N LEU A 151 -4.99 7.54 -17.24
CA LEU A 151 -5.59 6.34 -17.88
C LEU A 151 -6.48 5.55 -16.92
N GLY A 152 -7.29 6.23 -16.11
CA GLY A 152 -8.17 5.61 -15.11
C GLY A 152 -7.48 5.14 -13.83
N CYS A 153 -6.16 5.28 -13.74
CA CYS A 153 -5.39 4.90 -12.56
C CYS A 153 -5.13 6.11 -11.66
N VAL A 154 -5.39 5.96 -10.37
CA VAL A 154 -5.13 6.98 -9.37
C VAL A 154 -3.88 6.64 -8.57
N THR A 155 -2.98 7.59 -8.49
CA THR A 155 -1.83 7.52 -7.57
C THR A 155 -1.96 8.66 -6.56
N VAL A 156 -2.05 8.33 -5.29
CA VAL A 156 -2.08 9.30 -4.19
C VAL A 156 -0.82 9.15 -3.37
N SER A 157 -0.05 10.22 -3.24
CA SER A 157 1.05 10.29 -2.28
C SER A 157 0.71 11.26 -1.15
N ALA A 158 0.92 10.83 0.09
CA ALA A 158 0.68 11.62 1.27
C ALA A 158 1.86 11.50 2.24
N ARG A 159 2.20 12.54 2.96
CA ARG A 159 3.29 12.51 3.94
C ARG A 159 2.76 12.53 5.36
N ARG A 160 3.37 11.76 6.23
CA ARG A 160 3.19 11.93 7.66
C ARG A 160 3.78 13.28 8.08
N SER A 161 2.97 14.12 8.74
CA SER A 161 3.40 15.41 9.25
C SER A 161 4.65 15.29 10.15
N VAL A 162 5.54 16.24 10.03
CA VAL A 162 6.75 16.36 10.85
C VAL A 162 6.49 17.43 11.90
N THR A 163 6.66 17.08 13.16
CA THR A 163 6.59 18.08 14.24
C THR A 163 7.81 19.01 14.18
N ALA A 164 7.75 20.15 14.85
CA ALA A 164 8.87 21.11 14.89
C ALA A 164 10.20 20.45 15.37
N LEU A 165 10.11 19.46 16.25
CA LEU A 165 11.25 18.66 16.74
C LEU A 165 11.84 17.72 15.66
N ASP A 166 11.05 17.26 14.73
CA ASP A 166 11.49 16.35 13.66
C ASP A 166 12.16 17.10 12.51
N LYS A 167 11.89 18.41 12.34
CA LYS A 167 12.45 19.24 11.25
C LYS A 167 13.98 19.33 11.27
N VAL A 168 14.59 19.08 12.42
CA VAL A 168 16.05 19.14 12.59
C VAL A 168 16.77 17.92 12.00
N LYS A 169 16.10 16.82 11.68
CA LYS A 169 16.73 15.53 11.34
C LYS A 169 16.56 14.98 9.92
N THR A 170 15.75 15.56 9.02
CA THR A 170 15.47 14.84 7.77
C THR A 170 15.32 15.71 6.53
N ALA A 171 16.42 16.07 5.91
CA ALA A 171 16.45 16.44 4.49
C ALA A 171 16.67 15.17 3.64
N VAL A 172 15.62 14.42 3.32
CA VAL A 172 15.69 13.31 2.36
C VAL A 172 14.69 13.55 1.23
N ARG A 173 15.21 13.71 0.03
CA ARG A 173 14.46 13.89 -1.22
C ARG A 173 13.70 12.60 -1.58
N PHE A 174 12.36 12.66 -1.58
CA PHE A 174 11.46 11.54 -1.92
C PHE A 174 10.89 11.60 -3.35
N ASP A 175 11.47 12.40 -4.25
CA ASP A 175 11.02 12.56 -5.64
C ASP A 175 10.91 11.22 -6.42
N ASN A 176 11.63 10.20 -5.95
CA ASN A 176 11.65 8.90 -6.61
C ASN A 176 10.45 7.97 -6.25
N VAL A 177 9.75 8.20 -5.14
CA VAL A 177 8.68 7.28 -4.68
C VAL A 177 7.48 7.33 -5.63
N ARG A 178 7.11 8.53 -6.12
CA ARG A 178 6.05 8.71 -7.13
C ARG A 178 6.36 7.97 -8.44
N LYS A 179 7.63 8.03 -8.89
CA LYS A 179 8.08 7.31 -10.08
C LYS A 179 8.00 5.79 -9.89
N TRP A 180 8.18 5.30 -8.66
CA TRP A 180 8.10 3.87 -8.35
C TRP A 180 6.66 3.35 -8.38
N GLY A 181 5.70 4.06 -7.80
CA GLY A 181 4.29 3.71 -7.84
C GLY A 181 3.80 3.53 -9.27
N ARG A 182 4.09 4.50 -10.13
CA ARG A 182 3.74 4.46 -11.55
C ARG A 182 4.42 3.31 -12.32
N ALA A 183 5.71 3.08 -12.08
CA ALA A 183 6.45 1.98 -12.74
C ALA A 183 6.00 0.60 -12.27
N ALA A 184 5.61 0.46 -11.00
CA ALA A 184 5.06 -0.79 -10.46
C ALA A 184 3.70 -1.11 -11.07
N PHE A 185 2.85 -0.08 -11.25
CA PHE A 185 1.51 -0.23 -11.80
C PHE A 185 1.53 -0.67 -13.28
N PHE A 186 2.20 0.08 -14.16
CA PHE A 186 2.27 -0.25 -15.59
C PHE A 186 2.86 -1.62 -15.91
N ALA A 187 3.65 -2.17 -15.00
CA ALA A 187 4.23 -3.50 -15.18
C ALA A 187 3.44 -4.62 -14.46
N ALA A 188 2.46 -4.28 -13.60
CA ALA A 188 1.68 -5.27 -12.85
C ALA A 188 0.48 -5.79 -13.63
N GLY A 189 0.03 -5.08 -14.68
CA GLY A 189 -1.13 -5.41 -15.52
C GLY A 189 -2.09 -6.41 -14.88
N THR A 190 -3.28 -6.02 -14.50
CA THR A 190 -4.42 -6.87 -14.05
C THR A 190 -4.15 -8.06 -13.08
N ALA A 191 -2.93 -8.59 -13.03
CA ALA A 191 -2.62 -9.80 -12.25
C ALA A 191 -2.68 -9.60 -10.72
N ALA A 192 -2.39 -8.39 -10.21
CA ALA A 192 -2.45 -8.12 -8.78
C ALA A 192 -3.90 -7.98 -8.29
N ALA A 193 -4.74 -7.27 -9.05
CA ALA A 193 -6.16 -7.13 -8.76
C ALA A 193 -6.88 -8.50 -8.81
N VAL A 194 -6.53 -9.35 -9.78
CA VAL A 194 -7.07 -10.71 -9.90
C VAL A 194 -6.65 -11.59 -8.71
N CYS A 195 -5.42 -11.47 -8.21
CA CYS A 195 -4.97 -12.28 -7.07
C CYS A 195 -5.72 -11.88 -5.79
N THR A 196 -5.87 -10.57 -5.53
CA THR A 196 -6.59 -10.06 -4.34
C THR A 196 -8.07 -10.44 -4.40
N ALA A 197 -8.72 -10.24 -5.55
CA ALA A 197 -10.12 -10.60 -5.75
C ALA A 197 -10.33 -12.12 -5.69
N THR A 198 -9.43 -12.93 -6.25
CA THR A 198 -9.52 -14.40 -6.24
C THR A 198 -9.33 -14.98 -4.84
N CYS A 199 -8.43 -14.42 -4.04
CA CYS A 199 -8.25 -14.82 -2.64
C CYS A 199 -9.46 -14.48 -1.78
N LEU A 200 -10.09 -13.31 -1.99
CA LEU A 200 -11.31 -12.90 -1.28
C LEU A 200 -12.54 -13.74 -1.67
N LEU A 201 -12.68 -14.06 -2.97
CA LEU A 201 -13.78 -14.89 -3.47
C LEU A 201 -13.70 -16.35 -2.97
N LYS A 202 -12.49 -16.91 -2.79
CA LYS A 202 -12.31 -18.25 -2.19
C LYS A 202 -12.71 -18.29 -0.72
N LYS A 203 -12.47 -17.22 0.05
CA LYS A 203 -12.86 -17.14 1.47
C LYS A 203 -14.39 -17.16 1.65
N ASN A 204 -15.14 -16.56 0.71
CA ASN A 204 -16.61 -16.54 0.73
C ASN A 204 -17.27 -17.86 0.29
N LYS A 205 -16.54 -18.83 -0.26
CA LYS A 205 -17.09 -20.18 -0.61
C LYS A 205 -16.92 -21.20 0.52
N LYS A 206 -16.22 -20.86 1.62
CA LYS A 206 -16.02 -21.76 2.78
C LYS A 206 -16.81 -21.34 4.03
N GLN A 207 -17.72 -20.39 3.93
CA GLN A 207 -18.78 -20.06 4.87
C GLN A 207 -20.15 -20.32 4.19
#